data_45d67d83bc873dc3cc174e672c9d385b
#
_entry.id   45d67d83bc873dc3cc174e672c9d385b
#
_cell.length_a   1.000
_cell.length_b   1.000
_cell.length_c   1.000
_cell.angle_alpha   90.00
_cell.angle_beta   90.00
_cell.angle_gamma   90.00
#
_symmetry.space_group_name_H-M   'P 1'
#
loop_
_entity.id
_entity.type
_entity.pdbx_description
1 polymer ?
#
loop_
_entity_poly.entity_id
_entity_poly.type
_entity_poly.pdbx_seq_one_letter_code
_entity_poly.pdbx_strand_id
1 'polypeptide(L)'
;DLRSVRDLLASARHEERRLRWRLVLGDALATLPSEAALADVVFWDPFSPKQDPELWTVRAFSALRARCAPRATAFTYSTATAVRSALLLAGFFVGVGDASGPKEQTTAAAADPADLARPLDRRWLERLARSSAGLPADAPADALERIRAHPQFGG
;
A
#
# COMPACT_ATOMS: atom_id res chain seq x y z
N ASP A 1 -17.05 4.41 -18.81
CA ASP A 1 -18.42 4.56 -19.31
C ASP A 1 -19.38 4.34 -18.14
N LEU A 2 -20.42 5.22 -18.05
CA LEU A 2 -21.47 5.15 -17.01
C LEU A 2 -22.25 3.82 -17.06
N ARG A 3 -22.32 3.17 -18.19
CA ARG A 3 -22.96 1.89 -18.37
C ARG A 3 -22.21 0.79 -17.62
N SER A 4 -20.88 0.73 -17.76
CA SER A 4 -20.02 -0.23 -17.08
C SER A 4 -20.11 -0.10 -15.55
N VAL A 5 -20.21 1.12 -15.03
CA VAL A 5 -20.39 1.37 -13.59
C VAL A 5 -21.75 0.89 -13.09
N ARG A 6 -22.82 1.13 -13.86
CA ARG A 6 -24.17 0.63 -13.51
C ARG A 6 -24.21 -0.89 -13.48
N ASP A 7 -23.64 -1.55 -14.48
CA ASP A 7 -23.55 -3.02 -14.53
C ASP A 7 -22.78 -3.57 -13.33
N LEU A 8 -21.63 -2.95 -13.00
CA LEU A 8 -20.82 -3.32 -11.85
C LEU A 8 -21.60 -3.19 -10.52
N LEU A 9 -22.36 -2.10 -10.34
CA LEU A 9 -23.16 -1.88 -9.14
C LEU A 9 -24.38 -2.82 -9.07
N ALA A 10 -24.95 -3.19 -10.21
CA ALA A 10 -26.13 -4.05 -10.27
C ALA A 10 -25.81 -5.54 -10.09
N SER A 11 -24.68 -6.02 -10.63
CA SER A 11 -24.34 -7.44 -10.70
C SER A 11 -23.02 -7.80 -10.02
N ALA A 12 -22.31 -6.81 -9.44
CA ALA A 12 -20.95 -6.93 -8.87
C ALA A 12 -19.90 -7.42 -9.90
N ARG A 13 -20.23 -7.41 -11.18
CA ARG A 13 -19.35 -7.82 -12.28
C ARG A 13 -19.63 -6.98 -13.52
N HIS A 14 -18.56 -6.72 -14.28
CA HIS A 14 -18.64 -6.17 -15.61
C HIS A 14 -17.57 -6.81 -16.47
N GLU A 15 -17.92 -7.24 -17.68
CA GLU A 15 -17.00 -7.89 -18.58
C GLU A 15 -17.17 -7.30 -19.99
N GLU A 16 -16.10 -6.76 -20.56
CA GLU A 16 -16.06 -6.21 -21.90
C GLU A 16 -14.69 -6.46 -22.54
N ARG A 17 -14.65 -7.14 -23.70
CA ARG A 17 -13.43 -7.46 -24.46
C ARG A 17 -12.28 -8.00 -23.57
N ARG A 18 -11.35 -7.10 -23.17
CA ARG A 18 -10.16 -7.43 -22.35
C ARG A 18 -10.29 -6.93 -20.91
N LEU A 19 -11.43 -6.35 -20.55
CA LEU A 19 -11.69 -5.78 -19.24
C LEU A 19 -12.65 -6.68 -18.46
N ARG A 20 -12.24 -7.11 -17.29
CA ARG A 20 -13.08 -7.80 -16.31
C ARG A 20 -13.00 -7.05 -15.00
N TRP A 21 -14.15 -6.54 -14.58
CA TRP A 21 -14.29 -5.91 -13.28
C TRP A 21 -15.11 -6.77 -12.35
N ARG A 22 -14.67 -6.84 -11.11
CA ARG A 22 -15.40 -7.48 -10.03
C ARG A 22 -15.43 -6.54 -8.84
N LEU A 23 -16.62 -6.29 -8.32
CA LEU A 23 -16.84 -5.57 -7.08
C LEU A 23 -16.99 -6.59 -5.95
N VAL A 24 -16.14 -6.47 -4.92
CA VAL A 24 -16.24 -7.27 -3.70
C VAL A 24 -16.73 -6.36 -2.59
N LEU A 25 -17.97 -6.59 -2.14
CA LEU A 25 -18.57 -5.83 -1.06
C LEU A 25 -18.19 -6.45 0.28
N GLY A 26 -17.77 -5.62 1.22
CA GLY A 26 -17.44 -6.04 2.58
C GLY A 26 -16.21 -5.34 3.15
N ASP A 27 -15.82 -5.76 4.34
CA ASP A 27 -14.58 -5.31 4.95
C ASP A 27 -13.37 -5.83 4.15
N ALA A 28 -12.52 -4.92 3.72
CA ALA A 28 -11.34 -5.24 2.92
C ALA A 28 -10.39 -6.23 3.64
N LEU A 29 -10.23 -6.11 4.96
CA LEU A 29 -9.37 -7.01 5.74
C LEU A 29 -9.94 -8.41 5.89
N ALA A 30 -11.27 -8.55 5.78
CA ALA A 30 -11.95 -9.84 5.79
C ALA A 30 -11.98 -10.49 4.41
N THR A 31 -12.13 -9.69 3.34
CA THR A 31 -12.31 -10.20 1.97
C THR A 31 -10.98 -10.43 1.24
N LEU A 32 -9.98 -9.58 1.46
CA LEU A 32 -8.69 -9.66 0.78
C LEU A 32 -7.95 -11.01 0.94
N PRO A 33 -7.91 -11.66 2.11
CA PRO A 33 -7.26 -12.96 2.26
C PRO A 33 -7.86 -14.09 1.42
N SER A 34 -9.15 -13.98 1.06
CA SER A 34 -9.87 -14.98 0.26
C SER A 34 -9.73 -14.78 -1.24
N GLU A 35 -9.07 -13.69 -1.69
CA GLU A 35 -8.82 -13.46 -3.10
C GLU A 35 -7.88 -14.53 -3.69
N ALA A 36 -8.32 -15.18 -4.76
CA ALA A 36 -7.53 -16.22 -5.42
C ALA A 36 -6.44 -15.64 -6.33
N ALA A 37 -6.73 -14.52 -6.97
CA ALA A 37 -5.78 -13.85 -7.88
C ALA A 37 -4.74 -13.04 -7.10
N LEU A 38 -3.50 -13.06 -7.61
CA LEU A 38 -2.47 -12.12 -7.16
C LEU A 38 -2.57 -10.82 -7.96
N ALA A 39 -2.36 -9.70 -7.27
CA ALA A 39 -2.36 -8.39 -7.88
C ALA A 39 -0.97 -8.04 -8.45
N ASP A 40 -0.93 -7.52 -9.65
CA ASP A 40 0.26 -6.92 -10.26
C ASP A 40 0.38 -5.43 -9.94
N VAL A 41 -0.77 -4.74 -9.88
CA VAL A 41 -0.85 -3.31 -9.54
C VAL A 41 -1.97 -3.10 -8.54
N VAL A 42 -1.69 -2.32 -7.50
CA VAL A 42 -2.64 -1.97 -6.45
C VAL A 42 -2.75 -0.45 -6.33
N PHE A 43 -3.96 0.06 -6.30
CA PHE A 43 -4.26 1.41 -5.84
C PHE A 43 -4.90 1.31 -4.47
N TRP A 44 -4.11 1.61 -3.43
CA TRP A 44 -4.59 1.58 -2.03
C TRP A 44 -5.07 2.96 -1.66
N ASP A 45 -6.36 3.18 -1.84
CA ASP A 45 -6.99 4.49 -1.72
C ASP A 45 -8.24 4.50 -0.82
N PRO A 46 -8.18 3.92 0.39
CA PRO A 46 -9.27 4.03 1.36
C PRO A 46 -9.38 5.47 1.88
N PHE A 47 -10.39 5.73 2.72
CA PHE A 47 -10.46 7.00 3.44
C PHE A 47 -9.19 7.24 4.28
N SER A 48 -9.04 8.48 4.76
CA SER A 48 -7.81 8.87 5.47
C SER A 48 -7.53 8.00 6.71
N PRO A 49 -6.28 7.93 7.20
CA PRO A 49 -5.95 7.20 8.43
C PRO A 49 -6.75 7.64 9.67
N LYS A 50 -7.38 8.82 9.63
CA LYS A 50 -8.29 9.28 10.69
C LYS A 50 -9.67 8.66 10.63
N GLN A 51 -10.14 8.32 9.42
CA GLN A 51 -11.47 7.72 9.19
C GLN A 51 -11.42 6.21 9.22
N ASP A 52 -10.41 5.61 8.56
CA ASP A 52 -10.22 4.16 8.46
C ASP A 52 -8.84 3.74 9.00
N PRO A 53 -8.54 3.95 10.29
CA PRO A 53 -7.21 3.69 10.83
C PRO A 53 -6.74 2.25 10.62
N GLU A 54 -7.65 1.28 10.60
CA GLU A 54 -7.33 -0.15 10.46
C GLU A 54 -6.73 -0.50 9.11
N LEU A 55 -7.09 0.24 8.04
CA LEU A 55 -6.57 0.01 6.69
C LEU A 55 -5.16 0.59 6.48
N TRP A 56 -4.60 1.29 7.47
CA TRP A 56 -3.29 1.91 7.40
C TRP A 56 -2.27 1.28 8.38
N THR A 57 -2.53 0.04 8.78
CA THR A 57 -1.75 -0.74 9.75
C THR A 57 -0.75 -1.68 9.08
N VAL A 58 0.22 -2.18 9.86
CA VAL A 58 1.11 -3.27 9.41
C VAL A 58 0.29 -4.51 9.03
N ARG A 59 -0.73 -4.84 9.83
CA ARG A 59 -1.64 -5.96 9.54
C ARG A 59 -2.30 -5.82 8.18
N ALA A 60 -2.85 -4.66 7.86
CA ALA A 60 -3.51 -4.40 6.58
C ALA A 60 -2.54 -4.56 5.40
N PHE A 61 -1.37 -3.95 5.49
CA PHE A 61 -0.38 -4.05 4.43
C PHE A 61 0.26 -5.43 4.32
N SER A 62 0.35 -6.19 5.41
CA SER A 62 0.78 -7.59 5.37
C SER A 62 -0.24 -8.48 4.65
N ALA A 63 -1.54 -8.28 4.91
CA ALA A 63 -2.60 -8.96 4.18
C ALA A 63 -2.56 -8.62 2.69
N LEU A 64 -2.34 -7.34 2.35
CA LEU A 64 -2.14 -6.90 0.97
C LEU A 64 -0.91 -7.55 0.34
N ARG A 65 0.24 -7.52 1.04
CA ARG A 65 1.50 -8.09 0.53
C ARG A 65 1.38 -9.57 0.17
N ALA A 66 0.62 -10.32 0.98
CA ALA A 66 0.34 -11.73 0.73
C ALA A 66 -0.51 -11.97 -0.54
N ARG A 67 -1.14 -10.94 -1.08
CA ARG A 67 -1.94 -10.99 -2.33
C ARG A 67 -1.25 -10.27 -3.49
N CYS A 68 0.00 -9.91 -3.36
CA CYS A 68 0.80 -9.30 -4.42
C CYS A 68 1.62 -10.34 -5.17
N ALA A 69 1.68 -10.21 -6.49
CA ALA A 69 2.60 -10.93 -7.34
C ALA A 69 4.08 -10.56 -7.01
N PRO A 70 5.07 -11.36 -7.43
CA PRO A 70 6.49 -11.09 -7.14
C PRO A 70 7.01 -9.72 -7.64
N ARG A 71 6.39 -9.18 -8.70
CA ARG A 71 6.73 -7.87 -9.30
C ARG A 71 5.61 -6.83 -9.11
N ALA A 72 4.75 -7.03 -8.11
CA ALA A 72 3.64 -6.13 -7.85
C ALA A 72 4.12 -4.76 -7.38
N THR A 73 3.39 -3.73 -7.83
CA THR A 73 3.53 -2.36 -7.35
C THR A 73 2.24 -1.88 -6.70
N ALA A 74 2.35 -1.09 -5.65
CA ALA A 74 1.23 -0.49 -4.95
C ALA A 74 1.43 1.03 -4.82
N PHE A 75 0.35 1.77 -4.97
CA PHE A 75 0.34 3.22 -4.92
C PHE A 75 -0.70 3.71 -3.92
N THR A 76 -0.37 4.75 -3.17
CA THR A 76 -1.31 5.44 -2.29
C THR A 76 -1.01 6.93 -2.25
N TYR A 77 -2.05 7.75 -2.09
CA TYR A 77 -1.93 9.20 -1.98
C TYR A 77 -1.28 9.66 -0.66
N SER A 78 -1.18 8.78 0.34
CA SER A 78 -0.63 9.13 1.65
C SER A 78 0.89 9.25 1.61
N THR A 79 1.43 10.34 2.16
CA THR A 79 2.87 10.55 2.35
C THR A 79 3.28 10.42 3.81
N ALA A 80 2.35 10.05 4.70
CA ALA A 80 2.59 9.96 6.13
C ALA A 80 3.72 8.97 6.45
N THR A 81 4.60 9.38 7.35
CA THR A 81 5.73 8.54 7.78
C THR A 81 5.26 7.21 8.36
N ALA A 82 4.18 7.21 9.17
CA ALA A 82 3.60 5.99 9.72
C ALA A 82 3.11 5.01 8.64
N VAL A 83 2.52 5.51 7.55
CA VAL A 83 2.08 4.68 6.41
C VAL A 83 3.27 4.03 5.71
N ARG A 84 4.32 4.82 5.43
CA ARG A 84 5.56 4.31 4.83
C ARG A 84 6.25 3.29 5.73
N SER A 85 6.26 3.52 7.05
CA SER A 85 6.77 2.58 8.05
C SER A 85 5.97 1.28 8.07
N ALA A 86 4.63 1.35 8.00
CA ALA A 86 3.76 0.18 7.95
C ALA A 86 4.00 -0.67 6.71
N LEU A 87 4.18 -0.04 5.54
CA LEU A 87 4.52 -0.72 4.28
C LEU A 87 5.88 -1.44 4.36
N LEU A 88 6.92 -0.78 4.91
CA LEU A 88 8.24 -1.40 5.12
C LEU A 88 8.13 -2.61 6.06
N LEU A 89 7.43 -2.47 7.19
CA LEU A 89 7.22 -3.55 8.16
C LEU A 89 6.42 -4.72 7.57
N ALA A 90 5.55 -4.46 6.62
CA ALA A 90 4.81 -5.48 5.87
C ALA A 90 5.63 -6.17 4.76
N GLY A 91 6.89 -5.78 4.56
CA GLY A 91 7.79 -6.39 3.58
C GLY A 91 7.68 -5.84 2.17
N PHE A 92 7.19 -4.62 2.01
CA PHE A 92 7.33 -3.87 0.77
C PHE A 92 8.62 -3.05 0.76
N PHE A 93 9.22 -2.90 -0.41
CA PHE A 93 10.14 -1.79 -0.68
C PHE A 93 9.32 -0.52 -0.90
N VAL A 94 9.76 0.62 -0.38
CA VAL A 94 8.96 1.85 -0.35
C VAL A 94 9.73 3.01 -0.97
N GLY A 95 9.04 3.78 -1.77
CA GLY A 95 9.58 4.94 -2.47
C GLY A 95 8.62 6.12 -2.50
N VAL A 96 9.11 7.19 -3.11
CA VAL A 96 8.33 8.36 -3.45
C VAL A 96 7.63 8.10 -4.79
N GLY A 97 6.31 8.15 -4.78
CA GLY A 97 5.48 8.08 -5.98
C GLY A 97 5.39 9.45 -6.69
N ASP A 98 4.84 9.44 -7.89
CA ASP A 98 4.66 10.66 -8.67
C ASP A 98 3.61 11.59 -8.08
N ALA A 99 3.66 12.85 -8.46
CA ALA A 99 2.69 13.85 -8.07
C ALA A 99 1.29 13.45 -8.54
N SER A 100 0.28 13.67 -7.69
CA SER A 100 -1.12 13.42 -8.01
C SER A 100 -1.96 14.63 -7.58
N GLY A 101 -2.53 15.34 -8.55
CA GLY A 101 -3.29 16.55 -8.30
C GLY A 101 -2.47 17.62 -7.57
N PRO A 102 -3.00 18.21 -6.48
CA PRO A 102 -2.31 19.28 -5.75
C PRO A 102 -1.16 18.78 -4.86
N LYS A 103 -0.95 17.47 -4.74
CA LYS A 103 0.14 16.89 -3.93
C LYS A 103 1.39 16.71 -4.77
N GLU A 104 2.49 17.28 -4.31
CA GLU A 104 3.80 17.15 -4.95
C GLU A 104 4.38 15.72 -4.88
N GLN A 105 3.92 14.92 -3.94
CA GLN A 105 4.39 13.55 -3.72
C GLN A 105 3.25 12.63 -3.31
N THR A 106 3.42 11.36 -3.66
CA THR A 106 2.62 10.21 -3.19
C THR A 106 3.56 9.16 -2.60
N THR A 107 3.05 7.98 -2.28
CA THR A 107 3.90 6.85 -1.91
C THR A 107 3.72 5.73 -2.93
N ALA A 108 4.84 5.22 -3.43
CA ALA A 108 4.92 3.98 -4.18
C ALA A 108 5.51 2.88 -3.29
N ALA A 109 5.00 1.67 -3.41
CA ALA A 109 5.55 0.49 -2.77
C ALA A 109 5.67 -0.64 -3.81
N ALA A 110 6.67 -1.49 -3.67
CA ALA A 110 6.90 -2.59 -4.59
C ALA A 110 7.26 -3.88 -3.85
N ALA A 111 6.92 -5.00 -4.45
CA ALA A 111 7.33 -6.31 -3.97
C ALA A 111 8.82 -6.60 -4.28
N ASP A 112 9.36 -5.97 -5.33
CA ASP A 112 10.75 -6.06 -5.77
C ASP A 112 11.36 -4.64 -5.80
N PRO A 113 12.57 -4.40 -5.24
CA PRO A 113 13.20 -3.08 -5.23
C PRO A 113 13.48 -2.53 -6.62
N ALA A 114 13.68 -3.37 -7.62
CA ALA A 114 13.94 -2.96 -9.00
C ALA A 114 12.74 -2.23 -9.65
N ASP A 115 11.54 -2.36 -9.06
CA ASP A 115 10.32 -1.70 -9.55
C ASP A 115 10.08 -0.32 -8.92
N LEU A 116 11.00 0.18 -8.08
CA LEU A 116 10.93 1.52 -7.49
C LEU A 116 11.85 2.50 -8.21
N ALA A 117 11.26 3.54 -8.81
CA ALA A 117 12.03 4.61 -9.43
C ALA A 117 12.78 5.51 -8.40
N ARG A 118 12.18 5.74 -7.25
CA ARG A 118 12.69 6.66 -6.21
C ARG A 118 12.54 6.03 -4.83
N PRO A 119 13.37 5.04 -4.44
CA PRO A 119 13.30 4.42 -3.12
C PRO A 119 13.59 5.41 -2.00
N LEU A 120 13.00 5.20 -0.83
CA LEU A 120 13.37 5.92 0.39
C LEU A 120 14.83 5.59 0.75
N ASP A 121 15.56 6.60 1.18
CA ASP A 121 16.97 6.55 1.49
C ASP A 121 17.27 6.65 3.00
N ARG A 122 18.57 6.65 3.37
CA ARG A 122 19.02 6.80 4.76
C ARG A 122 18.60 8.13 5.39
N ARG A 123 18.43 9.21 4.60
CA ARG A 123 17.94 10.50 5.12
C ARG A 123 16.49 10.38 5.59
N TRP A 124 15.69 9.53 4.93
CA TRP A 124 14.35 9.23 5.41
C TRP A 124 14.38 8.47 6.75
N LEU A 125 15.30 7.50 6.95
CA LEU A 125 15.49 6.83 8.24
C LEU A 125 15.86 7.79 9.38
N GLU A 126 16.73 8.77 9.10
CA GLU A 126 17.08 9.80 10.07
C GLU A 126 15.89 10.66 10.47
N ARG A 127 15.01 10.98 9.52
CA ARG A 127 13.74 11.69 9.82
C ARG A 127 12.80 10.83 10.64
N LEU A 128 12.66 9.54 10.29
CA LEU A 128 11.85 8.59 11.05
C LEU A 128 12.30 8.53 12.51
N ALA A 129 13.60 8.43 12.77
CA ALA A 129 14.16 8.36 14.14
C ALA A 129 13.83 9.60 14.99
N ARG A 130 13.54 10.74 14.37
CA ARG A 130 13.18 12.01 15.04
C ARG A 130 11.67 12.28 15.08
N SER A 131 10.87 11.42 14.45
CA SER A 131 9.41 11.61 14.36
C SER A 131 8.71 11.00 15.57
N SER A 132 7.92 11.78 16.28
CA SER A 132 7.04 11.29 17.36
C SER A 132 5.82 10.50 16.84
N ALA A 133 5.49 10.61 15.55
CA ALA A 133 4.36 9.96 14.90
C ALA A 133 4.80 9.13 13.68
N GLY A 134 6.01 8.58 13.74
CA GLY A 134 6.63 7.87 12.61
C GLY A 134 6.21 6.42 12.45
N LEU A 135 5.57 5.83 13.45
CA LEU A 135 5.16 4.43 13.45
C LEU A 135 3.65 4.28 13.41
N PRO A 136 3.12 3.21 12.79
CA PRO A 136 1.69 2.90 12.82
C PRO A 136 1.25 2.42 14.22
N ALA A 137 -0.06 2.46 14.48
CA ALA A 137 -0.62 2.13 15.80
C ALA A 137 -0.35 0.67 16.24
N ASP A 138 -0.24 -0.25 15.28
CA ASP A 138 0.04 -1.67 15.50
C ASP A 138 1.52 -2.04 15.30
N ALA A 139 2.43 -1.05 15.34
CA ALA A 139 3.85 -1.29 15.19
C ALA A 139 4.37 -2.22 16.29
N PRO A 140 5.17 -3.25 15.98
CA PRO A 140 5.82 -4.07 16.98
C PRO A 140 6.85 -3.26 17.79
N ALA A 141 7.20 -3.72 18.99
CA ALA A 141 8.12 -3.01 19.86
C ALA A 141 9.50 -2.78 19.23
N ASP A 142 9.95 -3.69 18.37
CA ASP A 142 11.21 -3.65 17.62
C ASP A 142 11.09 -3.00 16.23
N ALA A 143 9.99 -2.29 15.96
CA ALA A 143 9.69 -1.74 14.64
C ALA A 143 10.82 -0.89 14.03
N LEU A 144 11.44 0.00 14.82
CA LEU A 144 12.54 0.83 14.34
C LEU A 144 13.77 0.01 13.96
N GLU A 145 14.08 -1.02 14.73
CA GLU A 145 15.18 -1.95 14.45
C GLU A 145 14.90 -2.71 13.14
N ARG A 146 13.72 -3.28 13.01
CA ARG A 146 13.28 -3.97 11.79
C ARG A 146 13.33 -3.09 10.55
N ILE A 147 12.87 -1.84 10.66
CA ILE A 147 12.93 -0.88 9.53
C ILE A 147 14.38 -0.56 9.18
N ARG A 148 15.26 -0.36 10.15
CA ARG A 148 16.70 -0.12 9.91
C ARG A 148 17.39 -1.30 9.24
N ALA A 149 17.00 -2.52 9.62
CA ALA A 149 17.51 -3.77 9.07
C ALA A 149 16.84 -4.17 7.74
N HIS A 150 15.85 -3.38 7.26
CA HIS A 150 15.17 -3.69 6.03
C HIS A 150 16.15 -3.68 4.83
N PRO A 151 16.09 -4.67 3.92
CA PRO A 151 17.04 -4.81 2.80
C PRO A 151 17.20 -3.54 1.94
N GLN A 152 16.19 -2.71 1.87
CA GLN A 152 16.23 -1.44 1.14
C GLN A 152 17.32 -0.48 1.65
N PHE A 153 17.70 -0.55 2.91
CA PHE A 153 18.65 0.34 3.56
C PHE A 153 20.01 -0.33 3.84
N GLY A 154 20.10 -1.65 3.62
CA GLY A 154 21.29 -2.45 3.76
C GLY A 154 22.11 -2.44 2.46
N GLY A 155 22.84 -1.37 2.22
CA GLY A 155 23.83 -1.23 1.16
C GLY A 155 25.07 -0.60 1.72
#